data_d5a3877df935832b37b22cffb5373a9a
#
_entry.id   d5a3877df935832b37b22cffb5373a9a
#
_cell.length_a   1.000
_cell.length_b   1.000
_cell.length_c   1.000
_cell.angle_alpha   90.00
_cell.angle_beta   90.00
_cell.angle_gamma   90.00
#
_symmetry.space_group_name_H-M   'P 1'
#
loop_
_entity.id
_entity.type
_entity.pdbx_description
1 polymer ?
#
loop_
_entity_poly.entity_id
_entity_poly.type
_entity_poly.pdbx_seq_one_letter_code
_entity_poly.pdbx_strand_id
1 'polypeptide(L)' 'RRRADEIIDCHTQAERAVFDLKDVSFMDSTGIGFLIGRYKKLRRYGISMYITRPNLTADKILSLSGVYTLIPKI' A
#
# COMPACT_ATOMS: atom_id res chain seq x y z
N ARG A 1 5.66 -9.28 8.68
CA ARG A 1 6.52 -8.29 8.69
C ARG A 1 7.41 -8.22 7.53
N ARG A 2 8.55 -8.77 7.61
CA ARG A 2 9.44 -8.83 6.52
C ARG A 2 8.82 -9.43 5.31
N ARG A 3 8.00 -10.44 5.53
CA ARG A 3 7.32 -11.12 4.49
C ARG A 3 6.40 -10.20 3.69
N ALA A 4 5.68 -9.32 4.37
CA ALA A 4 4.82 -8.38 3.67
C ALA A 4 5.66 -7.45 2.80
N ASP A 5 6.83 -7.05 3.29
CA ASP A 5 7.70 -6.19 2.51
C ASP A 5 8.21 -6.89 1.26
N GLU A 6 8.40 -8.20 1.35
CA GLU A 6 8.95 -8.96 0.24
C GLU A 6 7.97 -9.21 -0.88
N ILE A 7 6.66 -9.24 -0.57
CA ILE A 7 5.67 -9.58 -1.57
C ILE A 7 4.83 -8.41 -2.05
N ILE A 8 5.12 -7.22 -1.57
CA ILE A 8 4.47 -6.01 -2.07
C ILE A 8 5.30 -5.46 -3.21
N ASP A 9 4.71 -5.47 -4.41
CA ASP A 9 5.36 -4.92 -5.58
C ASP A 9 5.04 -3.44 -5.70
N CYS A 10 6.06 -2.65 -5.99
CA CYS A 10 5.90 -1.22 -6.17
C CYS A 10 6.35 -0.83 -7.56
N HIS A 11 5.45 -0.21 -8.32
CA HIS A 11 5.75 0.28 -9.65
C HIS A 11 5.75 1.79 -9.60
N THR A 12 6.91 2.39 -9.82
CA THR A 12 7.05 3.83 -9.73
C THR A 12 7.21 4.42 -11.13
N GLN A 13 6.38 5.38 -11.45
CA GLN A 13 6.51 6.15 -12.68
C GLN A 13 6.63 7.60 -12.26
N ALA A 14 6.89 8.45 -13.25
CA ALA A 14 7.23 9.83 -13.01
C ALA A 14 6.68 10.42 -11.72
N GLU A 15 5.39 10.39 -11.52
CA GLU A 15 4.79 11.02 -10.34
C GLU A 15 3.82 10.13 -9.64
N ARG A 16 3.92 8.83 -9.87
CA ARG A 16 3.00 7.86 -9.30
C ARG A 16 3.74 6.63 -8.83
N ALA A 17 3.31 6.12 -7.71
CA ALA A 17 3.78 4.84 -7.20
C ALA A 17 2.54 3.97 -6.98
N VAL A 18 2.50 2.81 -7.61
CA VAL A 18 1.38 1.90 -7.48
C VAL A 18 1.87 0.66 -6.75
N PHE A 19 1.28 0.37 -5.60
CA PHE A 19 1.65 -0.78 -4.80
C PHE A 19 0.69 -1.92 -5.10
N ASP A 20 1.20 -2.96 -5.74
CA ASP A 20 0.40 -4.10 -6.15
C ASP A 20 0.40 -5.14 -5.04
N LEU A 21 -0.76 -5.41 -4.50
CA LEU A 21 -0.90 -6.32 -3.37
C LEU A 21 -1.42 -7.70 -3.78
N LYS A 22 -1.37 -8.02 -5.05
CA LYS A 22 -1.97 -9.27 -5.52
C LYS A 22 -1.38 -10.51 -4.84
N ASP A 23 -0.11 -10.46 -4.46
CA ASP A 23 0.54 -11.61 -3.84
C ASP A 23 0.58 -11.52 -2.31
N VAL A 24 -0.06 -10.51 -1.75
CA VAL A 24 -0.12 -10.35 -0.30
C VAL A 24 -1.33 -11.11 0.21
N SER A 25 -1.08 -12.26 0.85
CA SER A 25 -2.17 -13.09 1.34
C SER A 25 -2.64 -12.66 2.73
N PHE A 26 -1.87 -11.83 3.42
CA PHE A 26 -2.17 -11.45 4.78
C PHE A 26 -1.66 -10.03 5.04
N MET A 27 -2.47 -9.24 5.73
CA MET A 27 -2.11 -7.87 6.05
C MET A 27 -2.33 -7.65 7.55
N ASP A 28 -1.30 -7.17 8.24
CA ASP A 28 -1.41 -6.85 9.66
C ASP A 28 -0.99 -5.40 9.88
N SER A 29 -0.90 -5.00 11.14
CA SER A 29 -0.56 -3.62 11.46
C SER A 29 0.83 -3.25 10.96
N THR A 30 1.74 -4.22 10.87
CA THR A 30 3.07 -3.95 10.34
C THR A 30 3.01 -3.58 8.86
N GLY A 31 2.20 -4.31 8.10
CA GLY A 31 2.02 -4.00 6.68
C GLY A 31 1.36 -2.65 6.48
N ILE A 32 0.37 -2.34 7.31
CA ILE A 32 -0.29 -1.03 7.25
C ILE A 32 0.70 0.07 7.56
N GLY A 33 1.52 -0.13 8.60
CA GLY A 33 2.55 0.84 8.95
C GLY A 33 3.55 1.05 7.84
N PHE A 34 3.91 -0.03 7.14
CA PHE A 34 4.81 0.06 6.01
C PHE A 34 4.22 0.95 4.91
N LEU A 35 2.95 0.73 4.59
CA LEU A 35 2.31 1.51 3.53
C LEU A 35 2.22 2.98 3.91
N ILE A 36 1.85 3.26 5.15
CA ILE A 36 1.75 4.66 5.60
C ILE A 36 3.11 5.32 5.61
N GLY A 37 4.15 4.58 6.02
CA GLY A 37 5.51 5.10 5.99
C GLY A 37 5.96 5.45 4.58
N ARG A 38 5.64 4.59 3.62
CA ARG A 38 5.96 4.86 2.22
C ARG A 38 5.17 6.05 1.70
N TYR A 39 3.90 6.15 2.10
CA TYR A 39 3.06 7.27 1.71
C TYR A 39 3.70 8.59 2.14
N LYS A 40 4.12 8.68 3.40
CA LYS A 40 4.72 9.89 3.91
C LYS A 40 6.01 10.23 3.18
N LYS A 41 6.82 9.23 2.90
CA LYS A 41 8.08 9.45 2.22
C LYS A 41 7.88 9.90 0.79
N LEU A 42 6.98 9.25 0.08
CA LEU A 42 6.72 9.60 -1.32
C LEU A 42 6.09 10.98 -1.43
N ARG A 43 5.26 11.33 -0.46
CA ARG A 43 4.62 12.64 -0.47
C ARG A 43 5.63 13.76 -0.40
N ARG A 44 6.73 13.55 0.28
CA ARG A 44 7.78 14.56 0.37
C ARG A 44 8.36 14.87 -1.01
N TYR A 45 8.32 13.91 -1.90
CA TYR A 45 8.86 14.08 -3.25
C TYR A 45 7.79 14.39 -4.27
N GLY A 46 6.56 14.68 -3.78
CA GLY A 46 5.48 15.01 -4.68
C GLY A 46 4.97 13.81 -5.47
N ILE A 47 5.18 12.60 -4.98
CA ILE A 47 4.76 11.39 -5.67
C ILE A 47 3.46 10.88 -5.06
N SER A 48 2.45 10.69 -5.90
CA SER A 48 1.17 10.13 -5.47
C SER A 48 1.28 8.63 -5.33
N MET A 49 0.64 8.08 -4.30
CA MET A 49 0.70 6.66 -4.02
C MET A 49 -0.68 6.03 -4.17
N TYR A 50 -0.71 4.84 -4.76
CA TYR A 50 -1.96 4.10 -4.99
C TYR A 50 -1.78 2.65 -4.65
N ILE A 51 -2.89 1.97 -4.38
CA ILE A 51 -2.90 0.54 -4.09
C ILE A 51 -3.74 -0.15 -5.16
N THR A 52 -3.28 -1.28 -5.64
CA THR A 52 -4.04 -2.05 -6.61
C THR A 52 -4.07 -3.52 -6.23
N ARG A 53 -5.14 -4.19 -6.61
CA ARG A 53 -5.34 -5.63 -6.48
C ARG A 53 -5.18 -6.20 -5.07
N PRO A 54 -5.74 -5.59 -4.03
CA PRO A 54 -5.74 -6.24 -2.72
C PRO A 54 -6.74 -7.41 -2.76
N ASN A 55 -6.43 -8.49 -2.06
CA ASN A 55 -7.42 -9.56 -1.94
C ASN A 55 -8.51 -9.09 -0.97
N LEU A 56 -9.56 -9.90 -0.82
CA LEU A 56 -10.70 -9.49 -0.02
C LEU A 56 -10.32 -9.18 1.43
N THR A 57 -9.45 -10.00 2.01
CA THR A 57 -9.05 -9.78 3.39
C THR A 57 -8.26 -8.49 3.54
N ALA A 58 -7.29 -8.28 2.67
CA ALA A 58 -6.48 -7.07 2.72
C ALA A 58 -7.32 -5.84 2.45
N ASP A 59 -8.23 -5.94 1.47
CA ASP A 59 -9.10 -4.82 1.12
C ASP A 59 -9.95 -4.40 2.33
N LYS A 60 -10.49 -5.38 3.04
CA LYS A 60 -11.32 -5.09 4.20
C LYS A 60 -10.51 -4.40 5.29
N ILE A 61 -9.32 -4.90 5.57
CA ILE A 61 -8.47 -4.33 6.60
C ILE A 61 -8.05 -2.92 6.23
N LEU A 62 -7.68 -2.69 4.98
CA LEU A 62 -7.28 -1.36 4.53
C LEU A 62 -8.45 -0.38 4.60
N SER A 63 -9.65 -0.86 4.27
CA SER A 63 -10.83 -0.03 4.34
C SER A 63 -11.16 0.36 5.77
N LEU A 64 -11.13 -0.61 6.68
CA LEU A 64 -11.47 -0.37 8.08
C LEU A 64 -10.44 0.51 8.79
N SER A 65 -9.18 0.41 8.38
CA SER A 65 -8.12 1.18 9.02
C SER A 65 -8.06 2.63 8.53
N GLY A 66 -8.81 2.96 7.48
CA GLY A 66 -8.80 4.31 6.95
C GLY A 66 -7.65 4.58 5.99
N VAL A 67 -6.89 3.56 5.63
CA VAL A 67 -5.74 3.75 4.73
C VAL A 67 -6.19 4.32 3.39
N TYR A 68 -7.36 3.92 2.91
CA TYR A 68 -7.82 4.38 1.60
C TYR A 68 -8.13 5.87 1.55
N THR A 69 -8.25 6.53 2.70
CA THR A 69 -8.42 7.99 2.70
C THR A 69 -7.12 8.69 2.38
N LEU A 70 -6.00 8.01 2.59
CA LEU A 70 -4.68 8.55 2.30
C LEU A 70 -4.13 7.99 0.99
N ILE A 71 -4.34 6.70 0.76
CA ILE A 71 -3.76 5.97 -0.36
C ILE A 71 -4.90 5.32 -1.13
N PRO A 72 -5.36 5.95 -2.21
CA PRO A 72 -6.52 5.43 -2.94
C PRO A 72 -6.26 4.09 -3.60
N LYS A 73 -7.32 3.31 -3.73
CA LYS A 73 -7.28 2.06 -4.46
C LYS A 73 -7.68 2.34 -5.90
N ILE A 74 -6.95 1.77 -6.83
CA ILE A 74 -7.25 1.92 -8.26
C ILE A 74 -7.55 0.59 -8.93
#